data_c8d07d310044546f1c41677fb8de07d0
#
_entry.id   c8d07d310044546f1c41677fb8de07d0
#
_cell.length_a   1.000
_cell.length_b   1.000
_cell.length_c   1.000
_cell.angle_alpha   90.00
_cell.angle_beta   90.00
_cell.angle_gamma   90.00
#
_symmetry.space_group_name_H-M   'P 1'
#
loop_
_entity.id
_entity.type
_entity.pdbx_description
1 polymer ?
#
loop_
_entity_poly.entity_id
_entity_poly.type
_entity_poly.pdbx_seq_one_letter_code
_entity_poly.pdbx_strand_id
1 'polypeptide(L)'
;MFKKKHMKNYIKTLFILLLLPFMAMAQKKDSIKVKEKLERPAFESATLIDNATNVLFNKNTLEIQMSHRFGLINAGENDLAGFWAPANIRIGLAYAITDRITLGYGTTKFDRLQDFNWKVALLNQTRSGKMPVSVTYYGNFTVDARTKDNFSHIQDRYSSFHQLIVAKRFNSKFSMQVAPSVSHYNIVENTMKNDMLAIAIGGRYKVSPQTAFMADYSQPLTSFAMNNPKPGVSMGFEFSTSAHAFQLFLTNYTGIVQQKNYMFNKNDFMKGNFLIGFNITRVYNF
;
A
#
# COMPACT_ATOMS: atom_id res chain seq x y z
N MET A 1 -3.52 -38.23 -0.49
CA MET A 1 -3.58 -37.54 -1.82
C MET A 1 -4.94 -36.86 -2.10
N PHE A 2 -5.92 -36.89 -1.23
CA PHE A 2 -7.30 -36.38 -1.46
C PHE A 2 -7.54 -34.90 -1.03
N LYS A 3 -6.74 -34.28 -0.15
CA LYS A 3 -6.98 -32.91 0.37
C LYS A 3 -6.66 -31.77 -0.61
N LYS A 4 -5.76 -31.95 -1.58
CA LYS A 4 -5.37 -30.89 -2.54
C LYS A 4 -6.42 -30.58 -3.61
N LYS A 5 -7.29 -31.55 -3.96
CA LYS A 5 -8.29 -31.37 -5.03
C LYS A 5 -9.49 -30.53 -4.58
N HIS A 6 -9.89 -30.64 -3.31
CA HIS A 6 -11.01 -29.86 -2.77
C HIS A 6 -10.68 -28.38 -2.59
N MET A 7 -9.47 -28.03 -2.13
CA MET A 7 -9.06 -26.65 -1.92
C MET A 7 -9.00 -25.85 -3.24
N LYS A 8 -8.56 -26.46 -4.35
CA LYS A 8 -8.60 -25.81 -5.69
C LYS A 8 -10.02 -25.47 -6.15
N ASN A 9 -11.00 -26.30 -5.80
CA ASN A 9 -12.39 -26.06 -6.17
C ASN A 9 -13.02 -24.93 -5.35
N TYR A 10 -12.73 -24.82 -4.04
CA TYR A 10 -13.22 -23.72 -3.20
C TYR A 10 -12.65 -22.35 -3.63
N ILE A 11 -11.39 -22.28 -4.03
CA ILE A 11 -10.78 -21.04 -4.56
C ILE A 11 -11.44 -20.64 -5.88
N LYS A 12 -11.69 -21.58 -6.79
CA LYS A 12 -12.42 -21.31 -8.05
C LYS A 12 -13.85 -20.84 -7.79
N THR A 13 -14.56 -21.48 -6.85
CA THR A 13 -15.93 -21.12 -6.49
C THR A 13 -15.99 -19.74 -5.81
N LEU A 14 -15.03 -19.42 -4.95
CA LEU A 14 -14.91 -18.10 -4.32
C LEU A 14 -14.62 -17.00 -5.36
N PHE A 15 -13.76 -17.28 -6.35
CA PHE A 15 -13.44 -16.36 -7.44
C PHE A 15 -14.65 -16.12 -8.37
N ILE A 16 -15.44 -17.16 -8.63
CA ILE A 16 -16.69 -17.06 -9.43
C ILE A 16 -17.76 -16.29 -8.65
N LEU A 17 -17.90 -16.53 -7.34
CA LEU A 17 -18.85 -15.77 -6.49
C LEU A 17 -18.49 -14.30 -6.36
N LEU A 18 -17.22 -13.94 -6.39
CA LEU A 18 -16.76 -12.55 -6.42
C LEU A 18 -16.99 -11.88 -7.78
N LEU A 19 -17.09 -12.64 -8.89
CA LEU A 19 -17.34 -12.11 -10.24
C LEU A 19 -18.83 -11.98 -10.57
N LEU A 20 -19.71 -12.71 -9.90
CA LEU A 20 -21.15 -12.70 -10.15
C LEU A 20 -21.81 -11.30 -10.04
N PRO A 21 -21.49 -10.43 -9.05
CA PRO A 21 -22.07 -9.09 -9.00
C PRO A 21 -21.62 -8.18 -10.16
N PHE A 22 -20.49 -8.47 -10.80
CA PHE A 22 -20.01 -7.69 -11.95
C PHE A 22 -20.76 -8.02 -13.24
N MET A 23 -21.24 -9.25 -13.42
CA MET A 23 -22.02 -9.63 -14.59
C MET A 23 -23.46 -9.12 -14.55
N ALA A 24 -24.06 -8.97 -13.36
CA ALA A 24 -25.41 -8.44 -13.20
C ALA A 24 -25.53 -6.94 -13.52
N MET A 25 -24.43 -6.20 -13.59
CA MET A 25 -24.41 -4.76 -13.91
C MET A 25 -24.29 -4.46 -15.42
N ALA A 26 -24.10 -5.48 -16.26
CA ALA A 26 -23.86 -5.30 -17.71
C ALA A 26 -25.14 -5.14 -18.56
N GLN A 27 -26.33 -5.30 -17.98
CA GLN A 27 -27.59 -5.18 -18.71
C GLN A 27 -28.43 -4.01 -18.21
N LYS A 28 -28.20 -2.80 -18.73
CA LYS A 28 -29.22 -1.74 -18.71
C LYS A 28 -29.17 -0.88 -19.96
N LYS A 29 -30.34 -0.82 -20.60
CA LYS A 29 -30.71 -0.11 -21.80
C LYS A 29 -30.43 1.40 -21.78
N ASP A 30 -30.23 1.96 -22.95
CA ASP A 30 -30.01 3.39 -23.26
C ASP A 30 -31.03 4.31 -22.59
N SER A 31 -30.61 4.94 -21.53
CA SER A 31 -31.15 6.20 -21.05
C SER A 31 -30.04 7.25 -21.16
N ILE A 32 -30.37 8.49 -21.47
CA ILE A 32 -29.47 9.64 -21.53
C ILE A 32 -28.52 9.53 -20.32
N LYS A 33 -27.24 9.19 -20.55
CA LYS A 33 -26.23 9.02 -19.50
C LYS A 33 -25.91 10.38 -18.90
N VAL A 34 -26.70 10.83 -17.93
CA VAL A 34 -26.28 11.91 -17.04
C VAL A 34 -24.97 11.47 -16.40
N LYS A 35 -23.88 12.17 -16.68
CA LYS A 35 -22.54 11.86 -16.14
C LYS A 35 -22.62 11.93 -14.61
N GLU A 36 -22.56 10.77 -13.97
CA GLU A 36 -22.62 10.66 -12.49
C GLU A 36 -21.51 11.49 -11.85
N LYS A 37 -21.86 12.30 -10.87
CA LYS A 37 -20.91 13.13 -10.12
C LYS A 37 -20.13 12.25 -9.16
N LEU A 38 -18.81 12.19 -9.34
CA LEU A 38 -17.94 11.41 -8.47
C LEU A 38 -17.88 12.01 -7.06
N GLU A 39 -17.69 11.16 -6.07
CA GLU A 39 -17.35 11.57 -4.71
C GLU A 39 -15.88 12.05 -4.69
N ARG A 40 -15.54 12.89 -3.70
CA ARG A 40 -14.14 13.25 -3.47
C ARG A 40 -13.33 11.99 -3.11
N PRO A 41 -12.02 11.93 -3.39
CA PRO A 41 -11.19 10.81 -2.95
C PRO A 41 -11.36 10.53 -1.44
N ALA A 42 -11.26 9.26 -1.06
CA ALA A 42 -11.37 8.84 0.33
C ALA A 42 -10.21 9.37 1.18
N PHE A 43 -9.05 9.55 0.56
CA PHE A 43 -7.83 10.06 1.20
C PHE A 43 -7.32 11.30 0.47
N GLU A 44 -6.38 12.03 1.07
CA GLU A 44 -5.72 13.20 0.45
C GLU A 44 -4.39 12.79 -0.21
N SER A 45 -3.67 11.84 0.41
CA SER A 45 -2.38 11.34 -0.07
C SER A 45 -2.51 10.04 -0.86
N ALA A 46 -1.56 9.80 -1.76
CA ALA A 46 -1.40 8.54 -2.50
C ALA A 46 -1.01 7.36 -1.59
N THR A 47 -0.62 7.62 -0.34
CA THR A 47 -0.28 6.62 0.68
C THR A 47 -0.99 6.91 1.99
N LEU A 48 -1.42 5.86 2.69
CA LEU A 48 -1.87 5.88 4.07
C LEU A 48 -0.78 5.22 4.91
N ILE A 49 0.18 6.02 5.36
CA ILE A 49 1.40 5.63 6.09
C ILE A 49 2.24 4.62 5.29
N ASP A 50 1.97 3.32 5.42
CA ASP A 50 2.75 2.24 4.80
C ASP A 50 2.07 1.59 3.59
N ASN A 51 0.76 1.80 3.40
CA ASN A 51 -0.01 1.23 2.31
C ASN A 51 -0.42 2.27 1.26
N ALA A 52 -0.62 1.82 0.03
CA ALA A 52 -1.18 2.65 -1.03
C ALA A 52 -2.65 2.98 -0.73
N THR A 53 -3.12 4.15 -1.19
CA THR A 53 -4.54 4.53 -1.16
C THR A 53 -5.16 4.48 -2.55
N ASN A 54 -6.48 4.67 -2.61
CA ASN A 54 -7.22 4.79 -3.87
C ASN A 54 -7.03 6.15 -4.58
N VAL A 55 -6.16 7.03 -4.07
CA VAL A 55 -5.93 8.35 -4.67
C VAL A 55 -5.14 8.20 -5.96
N LEU A 56 -5.72 8.73 -7.04
CA LEU A 56 -5.06 9.05 -8.29
C LEU A 56 -5.26 10.54 -8.56
N PHE A 57 -4.26 11.17 -9.16
CA PHE A 57 -4.30 12.57 -9.54
C PHE A 57 -4.89 12.74 -10.94
N ASN A 58 -5.26 13.96 -11.30
CA ASN A 58 -5.69 14.30 -12.64
C ASN A 58 -4.55 14.06 -13.65
N LYS A 59 -4.90 13.85 -14.90
CA LYS A 59 -3.93 13.74 -15.99
C LYS A 59 -2.91 14.89 -15.96
N ASN A 60 -1.67 14.58 -16.32
CA ASN A 60 -0.52 15.52 -16.33
C ASN A 60 -0.12 16.04 -14.94
N THR A 61 -0.41 15.31 -13.89
CA THR A 61 0.05 15.62 -12.54
C THR A 61 1.28 14.78 -12.20
N LEU A 62 2.34 15.42 -11.70
CA LEU A 62 3.53 14.80 -11.12
C LEU A 62 3.47 14.89 -9.60
N GLU A 63 3.62 13.76 -8.91
CA GLU A 63 3.84 13.70 -7.47
C GLU A 63 5.30 13.35 -7.18
N ILE A 64 5.95 14.15 -6.34
CA ILE A 64 7.25 13.82 -5.73
C ILE A 64 6.98 13.27 -4.34
N GLN A 65 7.60 12.13 -4.01
CA GLN A 65 7.42 11.42 -2.76
C GLN A 65 8.76 11.26 -2.04
N MET A 66 8.77 11.52 -0.74
CA MET A 66 9.86 11.16 0.17
C MET A 66 9.29 10.45 1.38
N SER A 67 9.79 9.26 1.66
CA SER A 67 9.41 8.49 2.84
C SER A 67 10.65 8.18 3.67
N HIS A 68 10.55 8.34 4.98
CA HIS A 68 11.65 8.16 5.91
C HIS A 68 11.20 7.31 7.11
N ARG A 69 12.05 6.38 7.52
CA ARG A 69 11.89 5.57 8.73
C ARG A 69 13.18 5.67 9.53
N PHE A 70 13.08 6.18 10.74
CA PHE A 70 14.20 6.19 11.71
C PHE A 70 14.47 4.78 12.21
N GLY A 71 15.39 4.60 13.15
CA GLY A 71 15.59 3.32 13.82
C GLY A 71 14.52 3.02 14.87
N LEU A 72 14.62 1.86 15.50
CA LEU A 72 13.71 1.46 16.57
C LEU A 72 13.86 2.39 17.79
N ILE A 73 12.73 2.79 18.36
CA ILE A 73 12.70 3.65 19.56
C ILE A 73 13.37 2.98 20.76
N ASN A 74 13.29 1.64 20.85
CA ASN A 74 13.81 0.82 21.94
C ASN A 74 15.10 0.06 21.59
N ALA A 75 15.84 0.47 20.54
CA ALA A 75 17.06 -0.23 20.11
C ALA A 75 18.28 -0.02 21.03
N GLY A 76 18.29 1.02 21.84
CA GLY A 76 19.39 1.30 22.79
C GLY A 76 19.30 2.69 23.39
N GLU A 77 19.98 2.87 24.53
CA GLU A 77 19.97 4.14 25.29
C GLU A 77 20.67 5.28 24.54
N ASN A 78 21.63 4.95 23.65
CA ASN A 78 22.44 5.93 22.93
C ASN A 78 21.89 6.35 21.57
N ASP A 79 20.75 5.81 21.14
CA ASP A 79 20.21 6.03 19.78
C ASP A 79 19.18 7.18 19.71
N LEU A 80 19.00 7.94 20.78
CA LEU A 80 18.03 9.05 20.87
C LEU A 80 16.66 8.64 20.29
N ALA A 81 16.03 7.59 20.85
CA ALA A 81 14.77 7.03 20.37
C ALA A 81 14.80 6.66 18.87
N GLY A 82 15.92 6.16 18.37
CA GLY A 82 16.11 5.73 16.99
C GLY A 82 16.55 6.81 16.02
N PHE A 83 16.65 8.08 16.42
CA PHE A 83 17.04 9.18 15.51
C PHE A 83 18.49 9.04 15.00
N TRP A 84 19.40 8.52 15.81
CA TRP A 84 20.79 8.32 15.43
C TRP A 84 21.08 6.94 14.83
N ALA A 85 20.15 6.02 14.95
CA ALA A 85 20.26 4.70 14.35
C ALA A 85 20.16 4.75 12.80
N PRO A 86 20.60 3.70 12.08
CA PRO A 86 20.49 3.65 10.64
C PRO A 86 19.05 3.81 10.16
N ALA A 87 18.80 4.83 9.37
CA ALA A 87 17.49 5.16 8.82
C ALA A 87 17.31 4.63 7.41
N ASN A 88 16.07 4.25 7.05
CA ASN A 88 15.67 3.94 5.70
C ASN A 88 14.96 5.11 5.04
N ILE A 89 15.27 5.37 3.78
CA ILE A 89 14.68 6.45 2.99
C ILE A 89 14.23 5.87 1.64
N ARG A 90 13.09 6.34 1.14
CA ARG A 90 12.67 6.16 -0.25
C ARG A 90 12.38 7.53 -0.88
N ILE A 91 12.94 7.76 -2.05
CA ILE A 91 12.59 8.89 -2.92
C ILE A 91 11.85 8.32 -4.11
N GLY A 92 10.74 8.91 -4.48
CA GLY A 92 9.90 8.44 -5.58
C GLY A 92 9.25 9.56 -6.36
N LEU A 93 8.87 9.24 -7.59
CA LEU A 93 8.12 10.07 -8.51
C LEU A 93 6.91 9.26 -8.97
N ALA A 94 5.77 9.92 -9.14
CA ALA A 94 4.58 9.29 -9.74
C ALA A 94 3.92 10.28 -10.71
N TYR A 95 3.59 9.84 -11.92
CA TYR A 95 3.01 10.65 -12.96
C TYR A 95 1.66 10.10 -13.42
N ALA A 96 0.64 10.94 -13.40
CA ALA A 96 -0.70 10.61 -13.84
C ALA A 96 -0.81 10.74 -15.36
N ILE A 97 -0.73 9.62 -16.07
CA ILE A 97 -0.87 9.55 -17.53
C ILE A 97 -2.31 9.88 -17.95
N THR A 98 -3.27 9.42 -17.15
CA THR A 98 -4.69 9.72 -17.30
C THR A 98 -5.29 9.92 -15.90
N ASP A 99 -6.54 10.39 -15.82
CA ASP A 99 -7.27 10.49 -14.55
C ASP A 99 -7.50 9.12 -13.86
N ARG A 100 -7.14 8.01 -14.51
CA ARG A 100 -7.33 6.64 -14.03
C ARG A 100 -6.07 5.82 -13.95
N ILE A 101 -4.94 6.30 -14.47
CA ILE A 101 -3.68 5.56 -14.54
C ILE A 101 -2.54 6.45 -14.10
N THR A 102 -1.84 6.03 -13.07
CA THR A 102 -0.60 6.64 -12.58
C THR A 102 0.52 5.63 -12.66
N LEU A 103 1.69 6.03 -13.18
CA LEU A 103 2.92 5.24 -13.14
C LEU A 103 3.89 5.92 -12.17
N GLY A 104 4.67 5.11 -11.45
CA GLY A 104 5.64 5.61 -10.49
C GLY A 104 6.95 4.84 -10.53
N TYR A 105 7.97 5.51 -10.03
CA TYR A 105 9.29 4.95 -9.80
C TYR A 105 9.81 5.43 -8.45
N GLY A 106 10.51 4.57 -7.72
CA GLY A 106 11.16 4.92 -6.47
C GLY A 106 12.44 4.15 -6.24
N THR A 107 13.28 4.72 -5.35
CA THR A 107 14.51 4.05 -4.91
C THR A 107 14.63 4.13 -3.40
N THR A 108 15.09 3.03 -2.76
CA THR A 108 15.29 2.95 -1.31
C THR A 108 16.77 2.91 -0.95
N LYS A 109 17.10 3.38 0.27
CA LYS A 109 18.45 3.23 0.83
C LYS A 109 18.73 1.78 1.20
N PHE A 110 17.83 1.13 1.96
CA PHE A 110 18.00 -0.27 2.34
C PHE A 110 17.74 -1.17 1.12
N ASP A 111 18.62 -2.15 0.94
CA ASP A 111 18.64 -3.09 -0.17
C ASP A 111 18.73 -2.42 -1.56
N ARG A 112 18.87 -1.08 -1.64
CA ARG A 112 18.94 -0.30 -2.90
C ARG A 112 17.82 -0.68 -3.87
N LEU A 113 16.59 -0.88 -3.35
CA LEU A 113 15.47 -1.32 -4.15
C LEU A 113 15.09 -0.26 -5.17
N GLN A 114 14.93 -0.66 -6.42
CA GLN A 114 14.38 0.14 -7.51
C GLN A 114 12.96 -0.35 -7.73
N ASP A 115 11.95 0.43 -7.33
CA ASP A 115 10.57 0.02 -7.44
C ASP A 115 9.86 0.76 -8.58
N PHE A 116 9.26 0.00 -9.49
CA PHE A 116 8.38 0.46 -10.55
C PHE A 116 6.95 0.14 -10.13
N ASN A 117 6.11 1.16 -10.00
CA ASN A 117 4.77 0.97 -9.49
C ASN A 117 3.72 1.64 -10.38
N TRP A 118 2.48 1.17 -10.26
CA TRP A 118 1.35 1.70 -11.02
C TRP A 118 0.06 1.59 -10.22
N LYS A 119 -0.84 2.54 -10.47
CA LYS A 119 -2.21 2.53 -9.96
C LYS A 119 -3.20 2.62 -11.11
N VAL A 120 -4.28 1.85 -11.02
CA VAL A 120 -5.39 1.89 -11.98
C VAL A 120 -6.71 2.01 -11.20
N ALA A 121 -7.45 3.11 -11.43
CA ALA A 121 -8.79 3.27 -10.88
C ALA A 121 -9.79 2.42 -11.68
N LEU A 122 -10.26 1.35 -11.06
CA LEU A 122 -11.25 0.44 -11.64
C LEU A 122 -12.66 1.00 -11.48
N LEU A 123 -13.02 1.43 -10.26
CA LEU A 123 -14.30 2.01 -9.92
C LEU A 123 -14.09 3.24 -9.03
N ASN A 124 -14.93 4.26 -9.21
CA ASN A 124 -14.92 5.45 -8.37
C ASN A 124 -16.26 5.61 -7.66
N GLN A 125 -16.24 5.89 -6.37
CA GLN A 125 -17.41 6.19 -5.56
C GLN A 125 -18.17 7.38 -6.14
N THR A 126 -19.52 7.29 -6.17
CA THR A 126 -20.39 8.37 -6.68
C THR A 126 -21.17 9.02 -5.53
N ARG A 127 -21.50 10.30 -5.69
CA ARG A 127 -22.31 11.04 -4.70
C ARG A 127 -23.74 10.54 -4.62
N SER A 128 -24.26 9.97 -5.69
CA SER A 128 -25.60 9.36 -5.72
C SER A 128 -25.68 8.05 -4.93
N GLY A 129 -24.52 7.44 -4.57
CA GLY A 129 -24.46 6.13 -3.93
C GLY A 129 -24.64 4.95 -4.89
N LYS A 130 -24.84 5.17 -6.20
CA LYS A 130 -24.92 4.08 -7.19
C LYS A 130 -23.64 3.24 -7.21
N MET A 131 -22.49 3.89 -7.08
CA MET A 131 -21.23 3.23 -6.79
C MET A 131 -20.85 3.57 -5.33
N PRO A 132 -21.02 2.63 -4.39
CA PRO A 132 -20.87 2.92 -2.97
C PRO A 132 -19.42 2.97 -2.48
N VAL A 133 -18.45 2.50 -3.29
CA VAL A 133 -17.02 2.41 -2.97
C VAL A 133 -16.18 2.78 -4.19
N SER A 134 -14.91 3.12 -3.93
CA SER A 134 -13.87 3.18 -4.97
C SER A 134 -13.06 1.88 -4.95
N VAL A 135 -12.69 1.38 -6.12
CA VAL A 135 -11.82 0.21 -6.26
C VAL A 135 -10.63 0.60 -7.13
N THR A 136 -9.42 0.40 -6.61
CA THR A 136 -8.16 0.73 -7.28
C THR A 136 -7.24 -0.48 -7.23
N TYR A 137 -6.64 -0.81 -8.35
CA TYR A 137 -5.56 -1.78 -8.41
C TYR A 137 -4.22 -1.06 -8.27
N TYR A 138 -3.37 -1.55 -7.38
CA TYR A 138 -1.99 -1.13 -7.21
C TYR A 138 -1.06 -2.30 -7.50
N GLY A 139 -0.06 -2.08 -8.33
CA GLY A 139 0.99 -3.03 -8.64
C GLY A 139 2.36 -2.40 -8.42
N ASN A 140 3.33 -3.24 -8.03
CA ASN A 140 4.72 -2.86 -7.85
C ASN A 140 5.62 -4.00 -8.32
N PHE A 141 6.67 -3.66 -9.09
CA PHE A 141 7.75 -4.55 -9.44
C PHE A 141 9.06 -3.94 -8.94
N THR A 142 9.85 -4.71 -8.20
CA THR A 142 11.07 -4.21 -7.55
C THR A 142 12.27 -5.02 -7.95
N VAL A 143 13.37 -4.30 -8.19
CA VAL A 143 14.69 -4.85 -8.46
C VAL A 143 15.62 -4.47 -7.30
N ASP A 144 16.24 -5.47 -6.66
CA ASP A 144 17.31 -5.27 -5.68
C ASP A 144 18.62 -4.93 -6.41
N ALA A 145 19.07 -3.67 -6.28
CA ALA A 145 20.24 -3.15 -7.00
C ALA A 145 21.56 -3.29 -6.23
N ARG A 146 21.64 -4.10 -5.18
CA ARG A 146 22.89 -4.44 -4.53
C ARG A 146 23.85 -5.12 -5.51
N THR A 147 25.12 -5.28 -5.14
CA THR A 147 26.16 -5.90 -5.99
C THR A 147 25.80 -7.32 -6.40
N LYS A 148 26.35 -7.80 -7.52
CA LYS A 148 26.05 -9.12 -8.08
C LYS A 148 26.34 -10.27 -7.12
N ASP A 149 27.34 -10.10 -6.27
CA ASP A 149 27.79 -11.13 -5.31
C ASP A 149 26.74 -11.50 -4.25
N ASN A 150 25.67 -10.70 -4.12
CA ASN A 150 24.54 -11.03 -3.25
C ASN A 150 23.53 -12.00 -3.89
N PHE A 151 23.71 -12.41 -5.14
CA PHE A 151 22.71 -13.16 -5.93
C PHE A 151 23.39 -14.21 -6.78
N SER A 152 22.83 -15.41 -6.83
CA SER A 152 23.31 -16.49 -7.70
C SER A 152 22.87 -16.27 -9.15
N HIS A 153 21.65 -15.74 -9.34
CA HIS A 153 21.08 -15.49 -10.66
C HIS A 153 20.47 -14.08 -10.71
N ILE A 154 20.33 -13.52 -11.91
CA ILE A 154 19.78 -12.18 -12.09
C ILE A 154 18.33 -12.05 -11.61
N GLN A 155 17.53 -13.10 -11.78
CA GLN A 155 16.14 -13.15 -11.36
C GLN A 155 15.95 -13.18 -9.83
N ASP A 156 17.00 -13.55 -9.06
CA ASP A 156 16.95 -13.56 -7.59
C ASP A 156 16.73 -12.15 -7.01
N ARG A 157 16.98 -11.12 -7.83
CA ARG A 157 16.80 -9.70 -7.49
C ARG A 157 15.35 -9.22 -7.53
N TYR A 158 14.44 -10.03 -8.11
CA TYR A 158 13.11 -9.56 -8.45
C TYR A 158 12.10 -9.89 -7.37
N SER A 159 11.22 -8.92 -7.12
CA SER A 159 10.03 -9.11 -6.31
C SER A 159 8.87 -8.32 -6.89
N SER A 160 7.65 -8.73 -6.58
CA SER A 160 6.45 -8.02 -7.00
C SER A 160 5.40 -7.94 -5.90
N PHE A 161 4.51 -6.97 -6.03
CA PHE A 161 3.39 -6.76 -5.12
C PHE A 161 2.15 -6.35 -5.89
N HIS A 162 1.03 -6.95 -5.54
CA HIS A 162 -0.28 -6.67 -6.15
C HIS A 162 -1.32 -6.49 -5.06
N GLN A 163 -2.09 -5.41 -5.12
CA GLN A 163 -3.07 -5.06 -4.11
C GLN A 163 -4.35 -4.53 -4.77
N LEU A 164 -5.50 -4.98 -4.28
CA LEU A 164 -6.80 -4.44 -4.65
C LEU A 164 -7.32 -3.58 -3.50
N ILE A 165 -7.38 -2.27 -3.70
CA ILE A 165 -7.76 -1.30 -2.68
C ILE A 165 -9.26 -1.01 -2.84
N VAL A 166 -10.05 -1.37 -1.84
CA VAL A 166 -11.47 -1.01 -1.74
C VAL A 166 -11.60 0.08 -0.69
N ALA A 167 -11.87 1.30 -1.13
CA ALA A 167 -11.91 2.48 -0.28
C ALA A 167 -13.31 3.10 -0.27
N LYS A 168 -13.72 3.63 0.87
CA LYS A 168 -14.97 4.37 1.04
C LYS A 168 -14.76 5.65 1.83
N ARG A 169 -15.26 6.73 1.27
CA ARG A 169 -15.51 7.96 2.01
C ARG A 169 -16.92 7.90 2.60
N PHE A 170 -17.02 7.73 3.91
CA PHE A 170 -18.31 7.62 4.59
C PHE A 170 -18.96 9.00 4.77
N ASN A 171 -18.13 10.01 5.05
CA ASN A 171 -18.55 11.40 5.19
C ASN A 171 -17.34 12.33 4.99
N SER A 172 -17.51 13.63 5.26
CA SER A 172 -16.46 14.64 5.09
C SER A 172 -15.25 14.46 6.03
N LYS A 173 -15.42 13.71 7.14
CA LYS A 173 -14.39 13.52 8.17
C LYS A 173 -13.79 12.12 8.15
N PHE A 174 -14.55 11.08 7.80
CA PHE A 174 -14.15 9.69 7.98
C PHE A 174 -14.11 8.91 6.68
N SER A 175 -12.99 8.24 6.46
CA SER A 175 -12.74 7.33 5.34
C SER A 175 -11.98 6.09 5.80
N MET A 176 -12.24 4.97 5.14
CA MET A 176 -11.54 3.70 5.36
C MET A 176 -11.23 3.00 4.06
N GLN A 177 -10.27 2.11 4.12
CA GLN A 177 -9.97 1.15 3.05
C GLN A 177 -9.70 -0.24 3.62
N VAL A 178 -9.97 -1.25 2.78
CA VAL A 178 -9.55 -2.64 2.97
C VAL A 178 -8.81 -3.04 1.70
N ALA A 179 -7.66 -3.69 1.84
CA ALA A 179 -6.78 -3.94 0.73
C ALA A 179 -6.11 -5.32 0.81
N PRO A 180 -6.76 -6.38 0.28
CA PRO A 180 -6.12 -7.67 0.08
C PRO A 180 -4.97 -7.54 -0.92
N SER A 181 -3.88 -8.32 -0.68
CA SER A 181 -2.67 -8.25 -1.48
C SER A 181 -1.94 -9.58 -1.57
N VAL A 182 -1.07 -9.68 -2.56
CA VAL A 182 -0.09 -10.74 -2.72
C VAL A 182 1.28 -10.13 -2.96
N SER A 183 2.28 -10.61 -2.22
CA SER A 183 3.70 -10.32 -2.44
C SER A 183 4.38 -11.55 -2.99
N HIS A 184 5.35 -11.37 -3.90
CA HIS A 184 6.18 -12.44 -4.44
C HIS A 184 7.65 -12.03 -4.37
N TYR A 185 8.52 -12.96 -3.95
CA TYR A 185 9.97 -12.86 -4.06
C TYR A 185 10.51 -14.07 -4.80
N ASN A 186 11.40 -13.85 -5.77
CA ASN A 186 12.01 -14.95 -6.53
C ASN A 186 12.95 -15.78 -5.65
N ILE A 187 13.59 -15.15 -4.65
CA ILE A 187 14.44 -15.85 -3.69
C ILE A 187 14.01 -15.54 -2.25
N VAL A 188 13.85 -16.58 -1.44
CA VAL A 188 13.58 -16.51 0.00
C VAL A 188 14.35 -17.62 0.72
N GLU A 189 14.42 -17.55 2.04
CA GLU A 189 14.98 -18.64 2.86
C GLU A 189 14.18 -19.94 2.66
N ASN A 190 14.83 -21.11 2.75
CA ASN A 190 14.21 -22.44 2.55
C ASN A 190 12.99 -22.71 3.45
N THR A 191 12.89 -22.04 4.58
CA THR A 191 11.79 -22.14 5.53
C THR A 191 10.60 -21.24 5.21
N MET A 192 10.76 -20.36 4.23
CA MET A 192 9.75 -19.40 3.78
C MET A 192 9.10 -19.88 2.47
N LYS A 193 7.99 -19.23 2.10
CA LYS A 193 7.36 -19.37 0.79
C LYS A 193 7.64 -18.11 -0.03
N ASN A 194 7.73 -18.26 -1.35
CA ASN A 194 7.92 -17.15 -2.27
C ASN A 194 6.73 -16.17 -2.29
N ASP A 195 5.52 -16.67 -1.94
CA ASP A 195 4.28 -15.92 -1.98
C ASP A 195 3.72 -15.66 -0.59
N MET A 196 3.33 -14.41 -0.34
CA MET A 196 2.62 -13.96 0.87
C MET A 196 1.28 -13.35 0.48
N LEU A 197 0.20 -13.96 0.95
CA LEU A 197 -1.11 -13.34 0.99
C LEU A 197 -1.22 -12.49 2.25
N ALA A 198 -1.76 -11.29 2.12
CA ALA A 198 -1.98 -10.39 3.24
C ALA A 198 -3.24 -9.55 3.02
N ILE A 199 -3.72 -8.94 4.11
CA ILE A 199 -4.80 -7.96 4.08
C ILE A 199 -4.40 -6.75 4.90
N ALA A 200 -4.62 -5.56 4.34
CA ALA A 200 -4.46 -4.30 5.06
C ALA A 200 -5.84 -3.67 5.31
N ILE A 201 -5.97 -3.01 6.45
CA ILE A 201 -7.13 -2.21 6.83
C ILE A 201 -6.61 -0.90 7.38
N GLY A 202 -7.07 0.21 6.83
CA GLY A 202 -6.63 1.51 7.28
C GLY A 202 -7.72 2.56 7.19
N GLY A 203 -7.56 3.61 7.97
CA GLY A 203 -8.55 4.68 8.05
C GLY A 203 -7.93 6.03 8.34
N ARG A 204 -8.73 7.05 8.03
CA ARG A 204 -8.39 8.45 8.22
C ARG A 204 -9.58 9.16 8.84
N TYR A 205 -9.31 9.90 9.92
CA TYR A 205 -10.30 10.76 10.58
C TYR A 205 -9.82 12.20 10.61
N LYS A 206 -10.53 13.10 9.93
CA LYS A 206 -10.22 14.52 9.84
C LYS A 206 -10.58 15.23 11.14
N VAL A 207 -9.57 15.73 11.84
CA VAL A 207 -9.73 16.45 13.12
C VAL A 207 -9.81 17.96 12.91
N SER A 208 -9.22 18.50 11.83
CA SER A 208 -9.34 19.89 11.39
C SER A 208 -9.40 19.97 9.85
N PRO A 209 -9.64 21.15 9.25
CA PRO A 209 -9.62 21.28 7.79
C PRO A 209 -8.36 20.74 7.11
N GLN A 210 -7.21 20.85 7.75
CA GLN A 210 -5.90 20.47 7.19
C GLN A 210 -5.25 19.28 7.92
N THR A 211 -5.81 18.82 9.05
CA THR A 211 -5.19 17.77 9.88
C THR A 211 -6.11 16.56 9.98
N ALA A 212 -5.55 15.38 9.83
CA ALA A 212 -6.25 14.12 10.04
C ALA A 212 -5.41 13.15 10.87
N PHE A 213 -6.06 12.39 11.74
CA PHE A 213 -5.49 11.21 12.36
C PHE A 213 -5.60 10.03 11.38
N MET A 214 -4.57 9.20 11.33
CA MET A 214 -4.50 8.01 10.47
C MET A 214 -4.11 6.80 11.29
N ALA A 215 -4.64 5.65 10.92
CA ALA A 215 -4.23 4.35 11.42
C ALA A 215 -4.24 3.34 10.28
N ASP A 216 -3.25 2.44 10.28
CA ASP A 216 -3.05 1.42 9.26
C ASP A 216 -2.60 0.12 9.93
N TYR A 217 -3.26 -1.00 9.59
CA TYR A 217 -2.97 -2.34 10.08
C TYR A 217 -2.83 -3.29 8.91
N SER A 218 -1.80 -4.13 8.92
CA SER A 218 -1.53 -5.11 7.87
C SER A 218 -1.30 -6.48 8.48
N GLN A 219 -2.10 -7.47 8.06
CA GLN A 219 -2.04 -8.84 8.52
C GLN A 219 -1.50 -9.76 7.43
N PRO A 220 -0.29 -10.33 7.59
CA PRO A 220 0.16 -11.48 6.80
C PRO A 220 -0.74 -12.69 7.05
N LEU A 221 -1.17 -13.38 5.99
CA LEU A 221 -2.08 -14.53 6.04
C LEU A 221 -1.40 -15.85 5.70
N THR A 222 -0.30 -15.81 4.93
CA THR A 222 0.47 -17.02 4.60
C THR A 222 1.42 -17.34 5.75
N SER A 223 1.37 -18.59 6.24
CA SER A 223 2.32 -19.07 7.24
C SER A 223 3.53 -19.72 6.60
N PHE A 224 4.71 -19.42 7.13
CA PHE A 224 5.98 -20.05 6.81
C PHE A 224 6.31 -21.13 7.86
N ALA A 225 7.25 -22.01 7.56
CA ALA A 225 7.70 -23.01 8.53
C ALA A 225 8.47 -22.33 9.70
N MET A 226 9.24 -21.28 9.40
CA MET A 226 9.94 -20.44 10.37
C MET A 226 9.92 -18.98 9.91
N ASN A 227 10.30 -18.06 10.79
CA ASN A 227 10.46 -16.64 10.51
C ASN A 227 9.19 -15.97 9.95
N ASN A 228 8.03 -16.32 10.51
CA ASN A 228 6.78 -15.66 10.11
C ASN A 228 6.86 -14.15 10.37
N PRO A 229 6.47 -13.32 9.38
CA PRO A 229 6.48 -11.88 9.54
C PRO A 229 5.46 -11.44 10.60
N LYS A 230 5.80 -10.42 11.36
CA LYS A 230 4.90 -9.78 12.32
C LYS A 230 3.91 -8.88 11.59
N PRO A 231 2.65 -8.77 12.08
CA PRO A 231 1.70 -7.80 11.56
C PRO A 231 2.24 -6.38 11.60
N GLY A 232 1.83 -5.56 10.62
CA GLY A 232 2.15 -4.14 10.57
C GLY A 232 1.11 -3.32 11.33
N VAL A 233 1.58 -2.40 12.16
CA VAL A 233 0.74 -1.42 12.87
C VAL A 233 1.37 -0.05 12.72
N SER A 234 0.58 0.91 12.25
CA SER A 234 1.05 2.28 12.07
C SER A 234 -0.05 3.26 12.45
N MET A 235 0.32 4.37 13.10
CA MET A 235 -0.60 5.44 13.46
C MET A 235 0.10 6.79 13.49
N GLY A 236 -0.63 7.84 13.17
CA GLY A 236 -0.05 9.19 13.15
C GLY A 236 -1.00 10.24 12.62
N PHE A 237 -0.42 11.38 12.25
CA PHE A 237 -1.14 12.53 11.76
C PHE A 237 -0.71 12.89 10.33
N GLU A 238 -1.67 13.33 9.54
CA GLU A 238 -1.45 13.93 8.23
C GLU A 238 -1.82 15.41 8.29
N PHE A 239 -0.92 16.23 7.75
CA PHE A 239 -1.13 17.66 7.54
C PHE A 239 -1.15 17.89 6.02
N SER A 240 -2.28 18.29 5.46
CA SER A 240 -2.45 18.43 4.02
C SER A 240 -2.85 19.85 3.62
N THR A 241 -2.21 20.33 2.56
CA THR A 241 -2.56 21.55 1.84
C THR A 241 -2.95 21.20 0.41
N SER A 242 -3.22 22.20 -0.43
CA SER A 242 -3.58 21.96 -1.84
C SER A 242 -2.51 21.23 -2.66
N ALA A 243 -1.23 21.38 -2.31
CA ALA A 243 -0.10 20.82 -3.08
C ALA A 243 0.81 19.88 -2.28
N HIS A 244 0.70 19.87 -0.96
CA HIS A 244 1.59 19.07 -0.10
C HIS A 244 0.77 18.26 0.88
N ALA A 245 1.25 17.04 1.17
CA ALA A 245 0.84 16.31 2.35
C ALA A 245 2.10 15.88 3.13
N PHE A 246 2.05 16.08 4.42
CA PHE A 246 3.07 15.69 5.37
C PHE A 246 2.45 14.75 6.40
N GLN A 247 3.03 13.56 6.54
CA GLN A 247 2.59 12.56 7.51
C GLN A 247 3.69 12.32 8.52
N LEU A 248 3.37 12.39 9.82
CA LEU A 248 4.25 12.03 10.92
C LEU A 248 3.58 10.91 11.71
N PHE A 249 4.31 9.81 11.96
CA PHE A 249 3.71 8.60 12.49
C PHE A 249 4.69 7.71 13.24
N LEU A 250 4.12 6.77 13.98
CA LEU A 250 4.78 5.59 14.50
C LEU A 250 4.41 4.39 13.62
N THR A 251 5.37 3.52 13.35
CA THR A 251 5.18 2.27 12.61
C THR A 251 6.11 1.20 13.15
N ASN A 252 5.77 -0.07 12.98
CA ASN A 252 6.71 -1.16 13.23
C ASN A 252 7.37 -1.68 11.93
N TYR A 253 7.16 -1.00 10.80
CA TYR A 253 7.81 -1.34 9.54
C TYR A 253 9.09 -0.54 9.31
N THR A 254 10.22 -1.24 9.15
CA THR A 254 11.50 -0.65 8.73
C THR A 254 11.58 -0.49 7.22
N GLY A 255 10.93 -1.37 6.47
CA GLY A 255 10.82 -1.29 5.02
C GLY A 255 9.90 -0.17 4.56
N ILE A 256 10.04 0.26 3.31
CA ILE A 256 9.18 1.28 2.70
C ILE A 256 8.45 0.72 1.47
N VAL A 257 8.97 -0.37 0.89
CA VAL A 257 8.31 -1.11 -0.20
C VAL A 257 7.45 -2.22 0.41
N GLN A 258 6.20 -2.32 -0.02
CA GLN A 258 5.17 -3.15 0.63
C GLN A 258 5.56 -4.63 0.73
N GLN A 259 6.02 -5.26 -0.35
CA GLN A 259 6.42 -6.68 -0.31
C GLN A 259 7.54 -6.95 0.70
N LYS A 260 8.45 -5.99 0.93
CA LYS A 260 9.49 -6.11 1.96
C LYS A 260 8.87 -6.15 3.35
N ASN A 261 7.89 -5.29 3.60
CA ASN A 261 7.19 -5.22 4.87
C ASN A 261 6.38 -6.49 5.15
N TYR A 262 5.61 -6.94 4.17
CA TYR A 262 4.74 -8.12 4.35
C TYR A 262 5.50 -9.44 4.47
N MET A 263 6.66 -9.56 3.81
CA MET A 263 7.45 -10.80 3.81
C MET A 263 8.44 -10.89 4.98
N PHE A 264 9.00 -9.75 5.43
CA PHE A 264 10.20 -9.77 6.27
C PHE A 264 10.13 -8.92 7.53
N ASN A 265 8.94 -8.43 7.93
CA ASN A 265 8.83 -7.65 9.17
C ASN A 265 9.10 -8.51 10.40
N LYS A 266 10.16 -8.17 11.14
CA LYS A 266 10.55 -8.83 12.40
C LYS A 266 10.12 -8.04 13.64
N ASN A 267 9.71 -6.78 13.47
CA ASN A 267 9.37 -5.89 14.57
C ASN A 267 7.99 -6.23 15.13
N ASP A 268 7.96 -6.64 16.38
CA ASP A 268 6.74 -7.02 17.09
C ASP A 268 6.19 -5.80 17.83
N PHE A 269 5.05 -5.28 17.38
CA PHE A 269 4.42 -4.11 18.01
C PHE A 269 3.99 -4.39 19.46
N MET A 270 3.67 -5.66 19.81
CA MET A 270 3.33 -6.05 21.18
C MET A 270 4.54 -5.96 22.12
N LYS A 271 5.76 -5.97 21.58
CA LYS A 271 7.02 -5.75 22.32
C LYS A 271 7.48 -4.29 22.28
N GLY A 272 6.67 -3.38 21.77
CA GLY A 272 7.03 -1.97 21.65
C GLY A 272 8.06 -1.66 20.57
N ASN A 273 8.26 -2.55 19.59
CA ASN A 273 9.22 -2.34 18.50
C ASN A 273 8.65 -1.37 17.46
N PHE A 274 8.62 -0.10 17.79
CA PHE A 274 8.19 0.98 16.90
C PHE A 274 9.37 1.85 16.46
N LEU A 275 9.19 2.49 15.33
CA LEU A 275 10.05 3.57 14.84
C LEU A 275 9.20 4.80 14.52
N ILE A 276 9.83 5.96 14.61
CA ILE A 276 9.27 7.21 14.10
C ILE A 276 9.49 7.23 12.58
N GLY A 277 8.51 7.70 11.84
CA GLY A 277 8.61 7.89 10.40
C GLY A 277 7.85 9.11 9.93
N PHE A 278 8.21 9.58 8.74
CA PHE A 278 7.43 10.60 8.05
C PHE A 278 7.38 10.32 6.55
N ASN A 279 6.30 10.78 5.92
CA ASN A 279 6.16 10.85 4.47
C ASN A 279 5.89 12.31 4.09
N ILE A 280 6.51 12.76 3.01
CA ILE A 280 6.28 14.07 2.41
C ILE A 280 5.92 13.84 0.95
N THR A 281 4.84 14.47 0.50
CA THR A 281 4.48 14.47 -0.92
C THR A 281 4.24 15.89 -1.41
N ARG A 282 4.62 16.14 -2.64
CA ARG A 282 4.35 17.38 -3.34
C ARG A 282 3.83 17.11 -4.73
N VAL A 283 2.75 17.80 -5.08
CA VAL A 283 2.04 17.63 -6.35
C VAL A 283 2.25 18.87 -7.24
N TYR A 284 2.56 18.61 -8.51
CA TYR A 284 2.70 19.60 -9.56
C TYR A 284 1.73 19.28 -10.68
N ASN A 285 0.91 20.25 -11.08
CA ASN A 285 -0.03 20.14 -12.20
C ASN A 285 0.54 20.89 -13.40
N PHE A 286 0.55 20.25 -14.57
CA PHE A 286 1.04 20.78 -15.82
C PHE A 286 -0.09 20.93 -16.84
#